data_ea8cec00dec20ebb2dabcb39c65ca46b
#
_entry.id   ea8cec00dec20ebb2dabcb39c65ca46b
#
_cell.length_a   1.000
_cell.length_b   1.000
_cell.length_c   1.000
_cell.angle_alpha   90.00
_cell.angle_beta   90.00
_cell.angle_gamma   90.00
#
_symmetry.space_group_name_H-M   'P 1'
#
loop_
_entity.id
_entity.type
_entity.pdbx_description
1 polymer ?
#
loop_
_entity_poly.entity_id
_entity_poly.type
_entity_poly.pdbx_seq_one_letter_code
_entity_poly.pdbx_strand_id
1 'polypeptide(L)'
;MQSLGSHLTRLAALLIAITGSLSSAYGESPPPGNGTTSTPGSVLPRKVVVPISVVNRFFPEVTREASTGQNLTAVGNPKATRSVIYANSDSSKKVTITVDQYASPTDASSAYQEAVQKSKIVPGFKPVSASDLGQNAFIGTVTQGDETHIGLGTLQGTLIIGATLVGYDPTPDNIAKLVSVTRVEEAAAKAALDRKAQD
;
A
#
# COMPACT_ATOMS: atom_id res chain seq x y z
N MET A 1 -11.93 39.34 5.73
CA MET A 1 -11.80 37.99 6.33
C MET A 1 -12.00 36.97 5.23
N GLN A 2 -10.91 36.53 4.60
CA GLN A 2 -10.97 35.58 3.49
C GLN A 2 -10.69 34.19 4.03
N SER A 3 -11.61 33.26 3.70
CA SER A 3 -11.58 31.83 4.01
C SER A 3 -10.42 31.16 3.30
N LEU A 4 -9.38 30.79 4.02
CA LEU A 4 -8.40 29.78 3.59
C LEU A 4 -8.94 28.41 4.01
N GLY A 5 -9.71 27.81 3.13
CA GLY A 5 -10.27 26.48 3.34
C GLY A 5 -10.05 25.59 2.10
N SER A 6 -9.51 24.42 2.32
CA SER A 6 -9.62 23.22 1.47
C SER A 6 -8.77 23.08 0.21
N HIS A 7 -7.44 22.94 0.36
CA HIS A 7 -6.62 22.23 -0.65
C HIS A 7 -5.59 21.28 -0.02
N LEU A 8 -6.02 20.43 0.90
CA LEU A 8 -5.13 19.47 1.57
C LEU A 8 -5.82 18.11 1.66
N THR A 9 -6.01 17.44 0.55
CA THR A 9 -6.42 16.02 0.64
C THR A 9 -6.26 15.32 -0.71
N ARG A 10 -5.03 15.02 -1.13
CA ARG A 10 -4.71 13.96 -2.12
C ARG A 10 -3.20 13.76 -2.23
N LEU A 11 -2.53 13.54 -1.09
CA LEU A 11 -1.12 13.18 -1.05
C LEU A 11 -0.94 12.03 -0.08
N ALA A 12 -1.36 10.86 -0.47
CA ALA A 12 -1.06 9.65 0.27
C ALA A 12 -0.25 8.73 -0.62
N ALA A 13 1.01 8.69 -0.35
CA ALA A 13 1.95 7.87 -1.06
C ALA A 13 1.86 6.40 -0.66
N LEU A 14 2.38 5.56 -1.49
CA LEU A 14 2.43 4.12 -1.58
C LEU A 14 2.69 3.34 -0.27
N LEU A 15 3.28 3.95 0.73
CA LEU A 15 3.66 3.28 1.98
C LEU A 15 2.60 3.34 3.07
N ILE A 16 1.62 4.24 2.94
CA ILE A 16 0.60 4.40 3.96
C ILE A 16 -0.73 4.63 3.25
N ALA A 17 -1.41 3.55 2.91
CA ALA A 17 -2.80 3.61 2.46
C ALA A 17 -3.66 4.10 3.64
N ILE A 18 -3.84 5.42 3.74
CA ILE A 18 -4.77 6.02 4.68
C ILE A 18 -6.17 5.76 4.11
N THR A 19 -6.79 4.66 4.49
CA THR A 19 -8.21 4.45 4.29
C THR A 19 -8.97 5.28 5.32
N GLY A 20 -9.02 6.58 5.11
CA GLY A 20 -10.00 7.42 5.78
C GLY A 20 -11.38 6.98 5.33
N SER A 21 -12.22 6.60 6.29
CA SER A 21 -13.64 6.35 6.06
C SER A 21 -14.29 7.66 5.59
N LEU A 22 -14.44 7.82 4.28
CA LEU A 22 -15.29 8.87 3.72
C LEU A 22 -16.74 8.42 3.87
N SER A 23 -17.37 8.92 4.92
CA SER A 23 -18.83 8.98 5.00
C SER A 23 -19.35 9.74 3.78
N SER A 24 -20.21 9.10 3.03
CA SER A 24 -20.94 9.67 1.92
C SER A 24 -21.77 10.88 2.37
N ALA A 25 -21.45 12.06 1.86
CA ALA A 25 -22.37 13.19 1.87
C ALA A 25 -22.24 13.94 0.53
N TYR A 26 -23.28 13.79 -0.26
CA TYR A 26 -23.85 14.70 -1.27
C TYR A 26 -22.95 15.46 -2.26
N GLY A 27 -23.26 15.20 -3.48
CA GLY A 27 -23.10 15.77 -4.76
C GLY A 27 -22.71 17.25 -4.88
N GLU A 28 -21.61 17.43 -5.63
CA GLU A 28 -21.40 18.60 -6.45
C GLU A 28 -20.42 18.20 -7.57
N SER A 29 -20.82 18.44 -8.82
CA SER A 29 -20.00 18.12 -9.99
C SER A 29 -18.77 19.02 -10.03
N PRO A 30 -17.55 18.50 -10.20
CA PRO A 30 -16.37 19.34 -10.34
C PRO A 30 -16.32 19.95 -11.75
N PRO A 31 -15.75 21.18 -11.89
CA PRO A 31 -15.53 21.81 -13.19
C PRO A 31 -14.50 21.05 -14.02
N PRO A 32 -14.55 21.16 -15.36
CA PRO A 32 -13.62 20.45 -16.25
C PRO A 32 -12.22 21.04 -16.16
N GLY A 33 -11.36 20.41 -15.36
CA GLY A 33 -9.94 20.67 -15.35
C GLY A 33 -9.22 19.68 -16.27
N ASN A 34 -8.35 20.18 -17.15
CA ASN A 34 -7.45 19.39 -18.00
C ASN A 34 -6.45 18.59 -17.13
N GLY A 35 -6.91 17.53 -16.53
CA GLY A 35 -6.08 16.52 -15.91
C GLY A 35 -5.92 15.38 -16.91
N THR A 36 -4.69 15.05 -17.28
CA THR A 36 -4.37 13.79 -17.94
C THR A 36 -4.97 12.65 -17.13
N THR A 37 -6.11 12.16 -17.56
CA THR A 37 -6.72 10.94 -17.03
C THR A 37 -5.83 9.77 -17.44
N SER A 38 -4.90 9.39 -16.57
CA SER A 38 -4.22 8.11 -16.71
C SER A 38 -5.29 7.03 -16.69
N THR A 39 -5.38 6.25 -17.76
CA THR A 39 -6.25 5.08 -17.82
C THR A 39 -5.94 4.20 -16.61
N PRO A 40 -6.92 3.86 -15.76
CA PRO A 40 -6.67 2.99 -14.63
C PRO A 40 -6.05 1.69 -15.14
N GLY A 41 -4.90 1.30 -14.59
CA GLY A 41 -4.27 0.02 -14.92
C GLY A 41 -5.23 -1.14 -14.68
N SER A 42 -4.97 -2.29 -15.30
CA SER A 42 -5.81 -3.47 -15.09
C SER A 42 -5.70 -4.00 -13.65
N VAL A 43 -6.70 -4.78 -13.22
CA VAL A 43 -6.67 -5.40 -11.89
C VAL A 43 -5.93 -6.73 -11.96
N LEU A 44 -4.89 -6.91 -11.15
CA LEU A 44 -4.18 -8.19 -11.04
C LEU A 44 -5.12 -9.29 -10.50
N PRO A 45 -4.92 -10.56 -10.88
CA PRO A 45 -5.67 -11.67 -10.31
C PRO A 45 -5.56 -11.73 -8.78
N ARG A 46 -6.63 -12.15 -8.08
CA ARG A 46 -6.62 -12.25 -6.60
C ARG A 46 -5.49 -13.14 -6.08
N LYS A 47 -5.14 -14.20 -6.80
CA LYS A 47 -4.06 -15.15 -6.46
C LYS A 47 -2.66 -14.54 -6.41
N VAL A 48 -2.48 -13.30 -6.89
CA VAL A 48 -1.20 -12.57 -6.80
C VAL A 48 -0.91 -12.12 -5.38
N VAL A 49 -1.95 -11.91 -4.55
CA VAL A 49 -1.80 -11.54 -3.14
C VAL A 49 -2.08 -12.76 -2.26
N VAL A 50 -1.23 -12.98 -1.26
CA VAL A 50 -1.36 -14.11 -0.32
C VAL A 50 -2.77 -14.20 0.29
N PRO A 51 -3.27 -15.42 0.59
CA PRO A 51 -4.56 -15.58 1.25
C PRO A 51 -4.49 -15.22 2.74
N ILE A 52 -5.66 -14.99 3.35
CA ILE A 52 -5.78 -14.67 4.78
C ILE A 52 -5.09 -15.70 5.68
N SER A 53 -5.10 -16.97 5.31
CA SER A 53 -4.43 -18.03 6.09
C SER A 53 -2.92 -17.82 6.24
N VAL A 54 -2.29 -17.11 5.31
CA VAL A 54 -0.89 -16.72 5.40
C VAL A 54 -0.73 -15.51 6.32
N VAL A 55 -1.55 -14.46 6.13
CA VAL A 55 -1.51 -13.26 6.97
C VAL A 55 -1.78 -13.59 8.44
N ASN A 56 -2.74 -14.47 8.70
CA ASN A 56 -3.13 -14.90 10.05
C ASN A 56 -1.99 -15.61 10.82
N ARG A 57 -1.00 -16.19 10.15
CA ARG A 57 0.18 -16.76 10.82
C ARG A 57 1.03 -15.71 11.54
N PHE A 58 1.04 -14.49 11.02
CA PHE A 58 1.80 -13.36 11.57
C PHE A 58 0.92 -12.48 12.45
N PHE A 59 -0.35 -12.35 12.09
CA PHE A 59 -1.36 -11.49 12.73
C PHE A 59 -2.61 -12.32 13.05
N PRO A 60 -2.58 -13.15 14.09
CA PRO A 60 -3.65 -14.13 14.38
C PRO A 60 -5.01 -13.49 14.69
N GLU A 61 -5.03 -12.23 15.13
CA GLU A 61 -6.25 -11.46 15.36
C GLU A 61 -6.96 -11.03 14.08
N VAL A 62 -6.27 -11.02 12.94
CA VAL A 62 -6.84 -10.69 11.63
C VAL A 62 -7.55 -11.92 11.09
N THR A 63 -8.87 -11.87 11.01
CA THR A 63 -9.71 -13.06 10.76
C THR A 63 -10.51 -13.03 9.48
N ARG A 64 -10.55 -11.89 8.77
CA ARG A 64 -11.33 -11.75 7.53
C ARG A 64 -10.63 -10.91 6.48
N GLU A 65 -10.92 -11.20 5.22
CA GLU A 65 -10.66 -10.30 4.09
C GLU A 65 -11.78 -9.25 4.08
N ALA A 66 -11.40 -8.00 4.37
CA ALA A 66 -12.38 -6.91 4.50
C ALA A 66 -12.67 -6.25 3.14
N SER A 67 -11.68 -6.18 2.27
CA SER A 67 -11.82 -5.60 0.92
C SER A 67 -10.75 -6.15 -0.02
N THR A 68 -11.07 -6.20 -1.30
CA THR A 68 -10.13 -6.51 -2.38
C THR A 68 -10.49 -5.70 -3.61
N GLY A 69 -9.49 -5.20 -4.32
CA GLY A 69 -9.72 -4.38 -5.50
C GLY A 69 -8.44 -3.89 -6.16
N GLN A 70 -8.55 -2.81 -6.87
CA GLN A 70 -7.42 -2.09 -7.45
C GLN A 70 -6.70 -1.29 -6.37
N ASN A 71 -5.37 -1.16 -6.48
CA ASN A 71 -4.63 -0.19 -5.67
C ASN A 71 -4.79 1.22 -6.27
N LEU A 72 -5.65 2.02 -5.67
CA LEU A 72 -5.93 3.40 -6.13
C LEU A 72 -4.86 4.42 -5.68
N THR A 73 -3.91 3.99 -4.85
CA THR A 73 -2.82 4.83 -4.33
C THR A 73 -1.48 4.53 -4.99
N ALA A 74 -1.44 3.67 -5.99
CA ALA A 74 -0.24 3.36 -6.75
C ALA A 74 0.38 4.64 -7.35
N VAL A 75 1.70 4.72 -7.32
CA VAL A 75 2.47 5.86 -7.85
C VAL A 75 2.85 5.59 -9.30
N GLY A 76 2.91 6.62 -10.12
CA GLY A 76 3.18 6.50 -11.55
C GLY A 76 2.04 5.81 -12.31
N ASN A 77 2.41 5.07 -13.38
CA ASN A 77 1.44 4.39 -14.24
C ASN A 77 1.67 2.87 -14.21
N PRO A 78 1.22 2.15 -13.17
CA PRO A 78 1.32 0.69 -13.15
C PRO A 78 0.45 0.08 -14.26
N LYS A 79 0.95 -0.95 -14.91
CA LYS A 79 0.22 -1.75 -15.89
C LYS A 79 -0.99 -2.45 -15.26
N ALA A 80 -0.83 -2.92 -14.05
CA ALA A 80 -1.87 -3.62 -13.29
C ALA A 80 -1.60 -3.51 -11.79
N THR A 81 -2.65 -3.49 -10.99
CA THR A 81 -2.55 -3.35 -9.53
C THR A 81 -3.50 -4.29 -8.80
N ARG A 82 -3.19 -4.60 -7.54
CA ARG A 82 -4.10 -5.27 -6.61
C ARG A 82 -3.87 -4.74 -5.21
N SER A 83 -4.96 -4.50 -4.50
CA SER A 83 -4.97 -4.23 -3.06
C SER A 83 -5.89 -5.21 -2.36
N VAL A 84 -5.47 -5.72 -1.21
CA VAL A 84 -6.29 -6.55 -0.34
C VAL A 84 -6.14 -6.06 1.09
N ILE A 85 -7.26 -5.84 1.75
CA ILE A 85 -7.33 -5.43 3.15
C ILE A 85 -7.83 -6.61 3.97
N TYR A 86 -7.06 -7.01 4.94
CA TYR A 86 -7.43 -7.98 5.96
C TYR A 86 -7.68 -7.26 7.28
N ALA A 87 -8.66 -7.70 8.04
CA ALA A 87 -9.04 -7.06 9.29
C ALA A 87 -9.44 -8.07 10.37
N ASN A 88 -9.38 -7.64 11.62
CA ASN A 88 -10.06 -8.29 12.72
C ASN A 88 -11.58 -8.01 12.68
N SER A 89 -12.34 -8.57 13.60
CA SER A 89 -13.81 -8.52 13.60
C SER A 89 -14.37 -7.10 13.62
N ASP A 90 -13.81 -6.21 14.43
CA ASP A 90 -14.25 -4.82 14.61
C ASP A 90 -13.54 -3.81 13.70
N SER A 91 -12.62 -4.27 12.86
CA SER A 91 -11.80 -3.44 11.95
C SER A 91 -10.87 -2.44 12.63
N SER A 92 -10.60 -2.59 13.92
CA SER A 92 -9.63 -1.76 14.64
C SER A 92 -8.19 -2.10 14.25
N LYS A 93 -7.94 -3.35 13.81
CA LYS A 93 -6.65 -3.80 13.29
C LYS A 93 -6.77 -4.23 11.84
N LYS A 94 -5.88 -3.71 11.00
CA LYS A 94 -5.86 -4.01 9.56
C LYS A 94 -4.45 -4.28 9.07
N VAL A 95 -4.37 -5.23 8.14
CA VAL A 95 -3.19 -5.49 7.31
C VAL A 95 -3.59 -5.27 5.87
N THR A 96 -2.98 -4.31 5.19
CA THR A 96 -3.19 -4.07 3.76
C THR A 96 -1.98 -4.58 3.00
N ILE A 97 -2.20 -5.32 1.94
CA ILE A 97 -1.16 -5.75 1.01
C ILE A 97 -1.51 -5.24 -0.38
N THR A 98 -0.54 -4.60 -1.04
CA THR A 98 -0.65 -4.09 -2.40
C THR A 98 0.41 -4.69 -3.29
N VAL A 99 0.05 -4.97 -4.55
CA VAL A 99 0.99 -5.37 -5.59
C VAL A 99 0.73 -4.50 -6.81
N ASP A 100 1.74 -3.77 -7.24
CA ASP A 100 1.71 -2.92 -8.41
C ASP A 100 2.72 -3.44 -9.44
N GLN A 101 2.24 -3.77 -10.64
CA GLN A 101 3.05 -4.27 -11.75
C GLN A 101 3.27 -3.16 -12.77
N TYR A 102 4.51 -2.89 -13.11
CA TYR A 102 4.94 -1.91 -14.10
C TYR A 102 5.35 -2.57 -15.42
N ALA A 103 5.42 -1.77 -16.48
CA ALA A 103 5.79 -2.24 -17.81
C ALA A 103 7.28 -2.65 -17.88
N SER A 104 8.14 -1.96 -17.13
CA SER A 104 9.57 -2.24 -17.09
C SER A 104 10.15 -2.09 -15.66
N PRO A 105 11.33 -2.67 -15.39
CA PRO A 105 12.05 -2.43 -14.13
C PRO A 105 12.40 -0.95 -13.91
N THR A 106 12.65 -0.20 -14.98
CA THR A 106 12.95 1.24 -14.91
C THR A 106 11.74 2.02 -14.45
N ASP A 107 10.54 1.74 -14.99
CA ASP A 107 9.29 2.37 -14.55
C ASP A 107 8.99 2.06 -13.09
N ALA A 108 9.16 0.78 -12.69
CA ALA A 108 8.99 0.37 -11.31
C ALA A 108 9.97 1.09 -10.37
N SER A 109 11.25 1.19 -10.75
CA SER A 109 12.26 1.88 -9.96
C SER A 109 11.95 3.36 -9.80
N SER A 110 11.55 4.04 -10.88
CA SER A 110 11.18 5.46 -10.85
C SER A 110 9.96 5.69 -9.94
N ALA A 111 8.93 4.87 -10.08
CA ALA A 111 7.73 4.94 -9.24
C ALA A 111 8.04 4.65 -7.76
N TYR A 112 8.90 3.67 -7.48
CA TYR A 112 9.34 3.35 -6.13
C TYR A 112 10.08 4.52 -5.48
N GLN A 113 11.04 5.13 -6.20
CA GLN A 113 11.77 6.28 -5.70
C GLN A 113 10.84 7.48 -5.44
N GLU A 114 9.89 7.73 -6.33
CA GLU A 114 8.88 8.77 -6.14
C GLU A 114 8.03 8.49 -4.90
N ALA A 115 7.59 7.24 -4.69
CA ALA A 115 6.85 6.83 -3.51
C ALA A 115 7.63 7.05 -2.21
N VAL A 116 8.92 6.69 -2.19
CA VAL A 116 9.82 6.93 -1.06
C VAL A 116 9.96 8.42 -0.75
N GLN A 117 10.14 9.27 -1.77
CA GLN A 117 10.25 10.72 -1.56
C GLN A 117 8.93 11.32 -1.06
N LYS A 118 7.80 10.93 -1.63
CA LYS A 118 6.48 11.36 -1.17
C LYS A 118 6.21 10.95 0.28
N SER A 119 6.64 9.76 0.68
CA SER A 119 6.50 9.31 2.07
C SER A 119 7.27 10.17 3.06
N LYS A 120 8.49 10.59 2.71
CA LYS A 120 9.35 11.40 3.59
C LYS A 120 8.81 12.78 3.91
N ILE A 121 7.95 13.33 3.05
CA ILE A 121 7.34 14.66 3.26
C ILE A 121 5.96 14.60 3.94
N VAL A 122 5.46 13.39 4.24
CA VAL A 122 4.19 13.24 4.99
C VAL A 122 4.39 13.74 6.42
N PRO A 123 3.53 14.63 6.93
CA PRO A 123 3.60 15.08 8.31
C PRO A 123 3.53 13.89 9.29
N GLY A 124 4.42 13.88 10.27
CA GLY A 124 4.50 12.79 11.26
C GLY A 124 5.22 11.53 10.77
N PHE A 125 5.76 11.53 9.56
CA PHE A 125 6.56 10.41 9.07
C PHE A 125 7.86 10.23 9.88
N LYS A 126 8.14 8.98 10.25
CA LYS A 126 9.41 8.57 10.89
C LYS A 126 9.95 7.34 10.16
N PRO A 127 11.17 7.41 9.58
CA PRO A 127 11.78 6.24 8.99
C PRO A 127 12.10 5.21 10.07
N VAL A 128 11.96 3.94 9.73
CA VAL A 128 12.34 2.81 10.56
C VAL A 128 13.50 2.08 9.90
N SER A 129 14.57 1.85 10.65
CA SER A 129 15.69 1.03 10.19
C SER A 129 15.32 -0.44 10.30
N ALA A 130 15.38 -1.16 9.20
CA ALA A 130 15.22 -2.61 9.17
C ALA A 130 16.40 -3.18 8.37
N SER A 131 17.42 -3.64 9.06
CA SER A 131 18.68 -4.12 8.47
C SER A 131 18.52 -5.29 7.50
N ASP A 132 17.43 -6.03 7.63
CA ASP A 132 17.20 -7.28 6.92
C ASP A 132 16.49 -7.13 5.57
N LEU A 133 16.08 -5.92 5.18
CA LEU A 133 15.26 -5.69 3.99
C LEU A 133 16.06 -5.39 2.71
N GLY A 134 17.38 -5.20 2.84
CA GLY A 134 18.22 -4.84 1.69
C GLY A 134 17.97 -3.41 1.18
N GLN A 135 18.64 -3.05 0.07
CA GLN A 135 18.62 -1.67 -0.48
C GLN A 135 17.31 -1.29 -1.17
N ASN A 136 16.49 -2.26 -1.53
CA ASN A 136 15.25 -2.07 -2.29
C ASN A 136 14.00 -2.09 -1.40
N ALA A 137 14.17 -1.79 -0.12
CA ALA A 137 13.05 -1.72 0.81
C ALA A 137 13.08 -0.41 1.60
N PHE A 138 11.90 0.08 1.91
CA PHE A 138 11.68 1.28 2.69
C PHE A 138 10.56 1.05 3.69
N ILE A 139 10.82 1.36 4.95
CA ILE A 139 9.85 1.21 6.03
C ILE A 139 9.75 2.50 6.83
N GLY A 140 8.57 2.83 7.30
CA GLY A 140 8.33 3.99 8.13
C GLY A 140 7.01 3.93 8.86
N THR A 141 6.85 4.84 9.78
CA THR A 141 5.59 5.04 10.51
C THR A 141 5.06 6.44 10.27
N VAL A 142 3.73 6.59 10.29
CA VAL A 142 3.05 7.88 10.32
C VAL A 142 2.01 7.83 11.42
N THR A 143 1.98 8.86 12.25
CA THR A 143 0.93 9.03 13.26
C THR A 143 0.01 10.16 12.82
N GLN A 144 -1.29 9.88 12.74
CA GLN A 144 -2.33 10.85 12.41
C GLN A 144 -3.42 10.79 13.47
N GLY A 145 -3.52 11.86 14.27
CA GLY A 145 -4.33 11.84 15.48
C GLY A 145 -3.82 10.75 16.43
N ASP A 146 -4.70 9.86 16.84
CA ASP A 146 -4.38 8.75 17.75
C ASP A 146 -4.02 7.44 17.00
N GLU A 147 -4.05 7.45 15.66
CA GLU A 147 -3.80 6.24 14.86
C GLU A 147 -2.38 6.25 14.29
N THR A 148 -1.64 5.17 14.53
CA THR A 148 -0.32 4.94 13.95
C THR A 148 -0.41 3.93 12.82
N HIS A 149 0.17 4.26 11.69
CA HIS A 149 0.32 3.40 10.53
C HIS A 149 1.78 2.99 10.39
N ILE A 150 2.04 1.73 10.14
CA ILE A 150 3.37 1.20 9.84
C ILE A 150 3.35 0.74 8.39
N GLY A 151 4.14 1.35 7.54
CA GLY A 151 4.19 1.04 6.11
C GLY A 151 5.55 0.50 5.68
N LEU A 152 5.51 -0.50 4.82
CA LEU A 152 6.67 -1.09 4.16
C LEU A 152 6.42 -1.14 2.66
N GLY A 153 7.41 -0.76 1.87
CA GLY A 153 7.42 -0.93 0.42
C GLY A 153 8.70 -1.62 -0.03
N THR A 154 8.58 -2.53 -0.99
CA THR A 154 9.73 -3.20 -1.62
C THR A 154 9.65 -3.13 -3.13
N LEU A 155 10.81 -3.13 -3.78
CA LEU A 155 10.96 -3.15 -5.24
C LEU A 155 11.61 -4.47 -5.67
N GLN A 156 10.90 -5.22 -6.53
CA GLN A 156 11.40 -6.47 -7.09
C GLN A 156 11.16 -6.54 -8.61
N GLY A 157 12.17 -6.23 -9.38
CA GLY A 157 12.05 -6.19 -10.84
C GLY A 157 11.00 -5.20 -11.32
N THR A 158 9.91 -5.68 -11.92
CA THR A 158 8.77 -4.86 -12.36
C THR A 158 7.69 -4.68 -11.29
N LEU A 159 7.89 -5.22 -10.09
CA LEU A 159 6.89 -5.21 -9.03
C LEU A 159 7.27 -4.23 -7.92
N ILE A 160 6.29 -3.48 -7.45
CA ILE A 160 6.32 -2.81 -6.16
C ILE A 160 5.30 -3.51 -5.27
N ILE A 161 5.75 -3.93 -4.09
CA ILE A 161 4.91 -4.57 -3.09
C ILE A 161 4.86 -3.66 -1.88
N GLY A 162 3.66 -3.32 -1.46
CA GLY A 162 3.40 -2.54 -0.27
C GLY A 162 2.69 -3.38 0.79
N ALA A 163 3.05 -3.18 2.04
CA ALA A 163 2.32 -3.73 3.18
C ALA A 163 2.16 -2.66 4.26
N THR A 164 0.97 -2.56 4.83
CA THR A 164 0.65 -1.55 5.85
C THR A 164 -0.10 -2.18 7.01
N LEU A 165 0.30 -1.82 8.23
CA LEU A 165 -0.43 -2.12 9.47
C LEU A 165 -1.12 -0.86 9.97
N VAL A 166 -2.37 -1.00 10.39
CA VAL A 166 -3.19 0.03 11.03
C VAL A 166 -3.74 -0.53 12.34
N GLY A 167 -3.68 0.25 13.40
CA GLY A 167 -4.11 -0.18 14.74
C GLY A 167 -3.08 -1.08 15.46
N TYR A 168 -1.81 -1.00 15.05
CA TYR A 168 -0.70 -1.70 15.69
C TYR A 168 0.35 -0.71 16.19
N ASP A 169 0.87 -0.97 17.38
CA ASP A 169 2.02 -0.23 17.88
C ASP A 169 3.28 -0.52 17.05
N PRO A 170 4.15 0.47 16.79
CA PRO A 170 5.36 0.30 16.01
C PRO A 170 6.48 -0.38 16.81
N THR A 171 6.17 -1.55 17.38
CA THR A 171 7.14 -2.37 18.11
C THR A 171 8.06 -3.13 17.15
N PRO A 172 9.28 -3.50 17.60
CA PRO A 172 10.16 -4.35 16.79
C PRO A 172 9.51 -5.66 16.35
N ASP A 173 8.64 -6.26 17.18
CA ASP A 173 7.91 -7.48 16.86
C ASP A 173 6.90 -7.28 15.71
N ASN A 174 6.07 -6.23 15.75
CA ASN A 174 5.13 -5.92 14.68
C ASN A 174 5.84 -5.55 13.37
N ILE A 175 6.97 -4.85 13.47
CA ILE A 175 7.82 -4.54 12.31
C ILE A 175 8.39 -5.84 11.71
N ALA A 176 8.92 -6.75 12.53
CA ALA A 176 9.45 -8.03 12.06
C ALA A 176 8.37 -8.91 11.41
N LYS A 177 7.16 -8.93 11.96
CA LYS A 177 5.99 -9.61 11.36
C LYS A 177 5.61 -9.00 10.01
N LEU A 178 5.60 -7.66 9.89
CA LEU A 178 5.33 -6.97 8.63
C LEU A 178 6.37 -7.32 7.57
N VAL A 179 7.65 -7.31 7.93
CA VAL A 179 8.75 -7.75 7.07
C VAL A 179 8.54 -9.19 6.60
N SER A 180 8.20 -10.07 7.52
CA SER A 180 8.03 -11.50 7.24
C SER A 180 6.87 -11.77 6.28
N VAL A 181 5.71 -11.15 6.50
CA VAL A 181 4.56 -11.32 5.59
C VAL A 181 4.84 -10.72 4.22
N THR A 182 5.57 -9.60 4.15
CA THR A 182 5.96 -8.99 2.86
C THR A 182 6.91 -9.88 2.07
N ARG A 183 7.87 -10.53 2.70
CA ARG A 183 8.75 -11.52 2.02
C ARG A 183 7.98 -12.71 1.46
N VAL A 184 6.98 -13.20 2.20
CA VAL A 184 6.10 -14.27 1.69
C VAL A 184 5.29 -13.77 0.50
N GLU A 185 4.81 -12.53 0.55
CA GLU A 185 4.09 -11.88 -0.55
C GLU A 185 4.97 -11.74 -1.79
N GLU A 186 6.22 -11.27 -1.66
CA GLU A 186 7.18 -11.16 -2.77
C GLU A 186 7.34 -12.47 -3.53
N ALA A 187 7.54 -13.56 -2.80
CA ALA A 187 7.68 -14.89 -3.39
C ALA A 187 6.39 -15.36 -4.08
N ALA A 188 5.23 -15.09 -3.46
CA ALA A 188 3.92 -15.48 -3.99
C ALA A 188 3.56 -14.69 -5.25
N ALA A 189 3.73 -13.38 -5.24
CA ALA A 189 3.45 -12.50 -6.36
C ALA A 189 4.31 -12.86 -7.58
N LYS A 190 5.62 -13.04 -7.37
CA LYS A 190 6.53 -13.50 -8.42
C LYS A 190 6.09 -14.82 -9.01
N ALA A 191 5.86 -15.85 -8.19
CA ALA A 191 5.44 -17.16 -8.66
C ALA A 191 4.08 -17.16 -9.39
N ALA A 192 3.16 -16.30 -9.00
CA ALA A 192 1.85 -16.17 -9.66
C ALA A 192 1.94 -15.52 -11.04
N LEU A 193 2.87 -14.58 -11.23
CA LEU A 193 3.07 -13.86 -12.49
C LEU A 193 3.94 -14.64 -13.46
N ASP A 194 4.98 -15.34 -12.98
CA ASP A 194 5.84 -16.20 -13.82
C ASP A 194 5.01 -17.34 -14.47
N ARG A 195 4.04 -17.91 -13.75
CA ARG A 195 3.14 -18.94 -14.31
C ARG A 195 2.23 -18.40 -15.41
N LYS A 196 1.78 -17.15 -15.31
CA LYS A 196 0.94 -16.52 -16.34
C LYS A 196 1.70 -16.24 -17.65
N ALA A 197 3.01 -16.16 -17.60
CA ALA A 197 3.85 -15.95 -18.78
C ALA A 197 4.12 -17.24 -19.57
N GLN A 198 3.75 -18.42 -19.03
CA GLN A 198 3.96 -19.74 -19.62
C GLN A 198 2.66 -20.33 -20.23
N ASP A 199 1.50 -19.77 -19.91
CA ASP A 199 0.18 -20.08 -20.49
C ASP A 199 -0.13 -19.12 -21.67
#